data_953207358cd814b70a538aab765d14fc
#
_entry.id   953207358cd814b70a538aab765d14fc
#
_cell.length_a   1.000
_cell.length_b   1.000
_cell.length_c   1.000
_cell.angle_alpha   90.00
_cell.angle_beta   90.00
_cell.angle_gamma   90.00
#
_symmetry.space_group_name_H-M   'P 1'
#
loop_
_entity.id
_entity.type
_entity.pdbx_description
1 polymer ?
#
loop_
_entity_poly.entity_id
_entity_poly.type
_entity_poly.pdbx_seq_one_letter_code
_entity_poly.pdbx_strand_id
1 'polypeptide(L)'
;CLYCLDKLITSKEILSETFNIGPDEESISINELYKMLCNKLQFNEPAQYVEDRPNEVKHAVCSSDKARKYLNYKTSVNLSDAIDKVINYIKIKGPKKFEYNYNLEIDNKLTPKTWKNKEF
;
A
#
# COMPACT_ATOMS: atom_id res chain seq x y z
N CYS A 1 6.86 -3.68 -14.84
CA CYS A 1 6.97 -3.05 -16.19
C CYS A 1 8.04 -3.73 -17.05
N LEU A 2 9.32 -3.86 -16.59
CA LEU A 2 10.41 -4.45 -17.42
C LEU A 2 10.09 -5.87 -17.89
N TYR A 3 9.58 -6.75 -17.04
CA TYR A 3 9.16 -8.12 -17.44
C TYR A 3 8.05 -8.13 -18.50
N CYS A 4 7.10 -7.19 -18.42
CA CYS A 4 6.06 -7.06 -19.45
C CYS A 4 6.67 -6.64 -20.79
N LEU A 5 7.60 -5.68 -20.77
CA LEU A 5 8.27 -5.22 -21.98
C LEU A 5 9.09 -6.33 -22.63
N ASP A 6 9.87 -7.08 -21.85
CA ASP A 6 10.65 -8.22 -22.33
C ASP A 6 9.76 -9.27 -22.99
N LYS A 7 8.65 -9.64 -22.35
CA LYS A 7 7.67 -10.58 -22.91
C LYS A 7 6.97 -10.07 -24.16
N LEU A 8 6.66 -8.79 -24.26
CA LEU A 8 6.08 -8.21 -25.47
C LEU A 8 7.05 -8.23 -26.67
N ILE A 9 8.34 -8.10 -26.41
CA ILE A 9 9.38 -8.17 -27.44
C ILE A 9 9.59 -9.62 -27.89
N THR A 10 9.58 -10.57 -26.93
CA THR A 10 9.92 -11.99 -27.19
C THR A 10 8.71 -12.83 -27.60
N SER A 11 7.51 -12.47 -27.20
CA SER A 11 6.27 -13.18 -27.57
C SER A 11 5.07 -12.25 -27.54
N LYS A 12 4.02 -12.59 -28.32
CA LYS A 12 2.76 -11.85 -28.34
C LYS A 12 1.72 -12.42 -27.33
N GLU A 13 2.10 -13.35 -26.49
CA GLU A 13 1.19 -14.07 -25.58
C GLU A 13 0.50 -13.19 -24.54
N ILE A 14 1.11 -12.05 -24.22
CA ILE A 14 0.59 -11.12 -23.19
C ILE A 14 -0.02 -9.84 -23.78
N LEU A 15 -0.28 -9.81 -25.09
CA LEU A 15 -0.93 -8.68 -25.74
C LEU A 15 -2.32 -8.46 -25.14
N SER A 16 -2.57 -7.23 -24.68
CA SER A 16 -3.85 -6.82 -24.06
C SER A 16 -4.22 -7.58 -22.78
N GLU A 17 -3.25 -8.24 -22.14
CA GLU A 17 -3.47 -8.96 -20.89
C GLU A 17 -3.34 -8.04 -19.66
N THR A 18 -4.21 -8.24 -18.68
CA THR A 18 -4.15 -7.53 -17.37
C THR A 18 -3.51 -8.44 -16.33
N PHE A 19 -2.59 -7.89 -15.54
CA PHE A 19 -1.90 -8.60 -14.47
C PHE A 19 -2.10 -7.90 -13.14
N ASN A 20 -2.48 -8.64 -12.12
CA ASN A 20 -2.38 -8.20 -10.74
C ASN A 20 -0.95 -8.43 -10.26
N ILE A 21 -0.41 -7.45 -9.56
CA ILE A 21 0.92 -7.49 -8.95
C ILE A 21 0.76 -7.30 -7.45
N GLY A 22 1.24 -8.25 -6.69
CA GLY A 22 1.20 -8.24 -5.24
C GLY A 22 2.40 -8.98 -4.65
N PRO A 23 2.57 -8.96 -3.33
CA PRO A 23 3.64 -9.69 -2.65
C PRO A 23 3.43 -11.21 -2.78
N ASP A 24 4.53 -11.95 -2.58
CA ASP A 24 4.50 -13.41 -2.44
C ASP A 24 4.25 -13.84 -0.98
N GLU A 25 4.31 -12.88 -0.07
CA GLU A 25 4.09 -13.06 1.37
C GLU A 25 2.59 -13.08 1.70
N GLU A 26 2.27 -13.69 2.83
CA GLU A 26 0.91 -13.63 3.37
C GLU A 26 0.50 -12.19 3.69
N SER A 27 -0.79 -11.90 3.56
CA SER A 27 -1.35 -10.61 3.92
C SER A 27 -1.26 -10.39 5.43
N ILE A 28 -0.92 -9.18 5.84
CA ILE A 28 -0.92 -8.78 7.25
C ILE A 28 -2.05 -7.80 7.52
N SER A 29 -2.53 -7.76 8.75
CA SER A 29 -3.48 -6.75 9.19
C SER A 29 -2.80 -5.39 9.41
N ILE A 30 -3.61 -4.32 9.40
CA ILE A 30 -3.12 -2.97 9.76
C ILE A 30 -2.56 -2.95 11.19
N ASN A 31 -3.15 -3.73 12.11
CA ASN A 31 -2.63 -3.85 13.48
C ASN A 31 -1.25 -4.52 13.55
N GLU A 32 -0.99 -5.52 12.72
CA GLU A 32 0.34 -6.14 12.62
C GLU A 32 1.36 -5.19 12.00
N LEU A 33 0.97 -4.45 10.96
CA LEU A 33 1.81 -3.41 10.38
C LEU A 33 2.14 -2.32 11.41
N TYR A 34 1.15 -1.86 12.20
CA TYR A 34 1.36 -0.91 13.29
C TYR A 34 2.38 -1.43 14.31
N LYS A 35 2.21 -2.67 14.81
CA LYS A 35 3.15 -3.30 15.76
C LYS A 35 4.57 -3.38 15.19
N MET A 36 4.70 -3.73 13.92
CA MET A 36 6.00 -3.78 13.24
C MET A 36 6.67 -2.41 13.18
N LEU A 37 5.91 -1.36 12.85
CA LEU A 37 6.41 0.01 12.85
C LEU A 37 6.80 0.48 14.26
N CYS A 38 5.98 0.22 15.27
CA CYS A 38 6.29 0.54 16.67
C CYS A 38 7.62 -0.09 17.12
N ASN A 39 7.81 -1.37 16.82
CA ASN A 39 9.04 -2.07 17.16
C ASN A 39 10.27 -1.47 16.47
N LYS A 40 10.16 -1.16 15.16
CA LYS A 40 11.27 -0.60 14.38
C LYS A 40 11.61 0.86 14.78
N LEU A 41 10.62 1.62 15.20
CA LEU A 41 10.77 3.03 15.59
C LEU A 41 10.93 3.21 17.11
N GLN A 42 10.80 2.13 17.90
CA GLN A 42 10.73 2.17 19.37
C GLN A 42 9.65 3.14 19.87
N PHE A 43 8.50 3.12 19.20
CA PHE A 43 7.36 3.95 19.49
C PHE A 43 6.35 3.18 20.33
N ASN A 44 5.90 3.74 21.46
CA ASN A 44 5.10 3.03 22.47
C ASN A 44 3.72 3.63 22.69
N GLU A 45 3.29 4.62 21.90
CA GLU A 45 1.95 5.17 22.04
C GLU A 45 0.89 4.17 21.56
N PRO A 46 -0.26 4.08 22.21
CA PRO A 46 -1.33 3.17 21.81
C PRO A 46 -1.98 3.61 20.49
N ALA A 47 -2.40 2.64 19.68
CA ALA A 47 -3.21 2.93 18.49
C ALA A 47 -4.57 3.51 18.88
N GLN A 48 -5.02 4.53 18.16
CA GLN A 48 -6.38 5.06 18.30
C GLN A 48 -7.29 4.37 17.29
N TYR A 49 -8.38 3.80 17.79
CA TYR A 49 -9.39 3.16 16.96
C TYR A 49 -10.57 4.13 16.77
N VAL A 50 -10.95 4.35 15.54
CA VAL A 50 -12.05 5.21 15.14
C VAL A 50 -13.13 4.39 14.42
N GLU A 51 -14.29 5.01 14.16
CA GLU A 51 -15.36 4.37 13.41
C GLU A 51 -14.90 3.96 12.00
N ASP A 52 -15.45 2.84 11.51
CA ASP A 52 -15.22 2.37 10.13
C ASP A 52 -15.61 3.46 9.12
N ARG A 53 -14.83 3.59 8.07
CA ARG A 53 -15.16 4.48 6.96
C ARG A 53 -16.26 3.85 6.09
N PRO A 54 -17.20 4.65 5.57
CA PRO A 54 -18.19 4.14 4.63
C PRO A 54 -17.53 3.52 3.40
N ASN A 55 -17.99 2.33 2.99
CA ASN A 55 -17.52 1.60 1.81
C ASN A 55 -16.02 1.23 1.81
N GLU A 56 -15.37 1.20 2.96
CA GLU A 56 -13.99 0.75 3.06
C GLU A 56 -13.90 -0.77 2.92
N VAL A 57 -12.98 -1.22 2.06
CA VAL A 57 -12.72 -2.65 1.87
C VAL A 57 -11.88 -3.16 3.04
N LYS A 58 -12.43 -4.10 3.83
CA LYS A 58 -11.74 -4.68 5.00
C LYS A 58 -10.65 -5.70 4.63
N HIS A 59 -10.85 -6.41 3.51
CA HIS A 59 -9.93 -7.43 3.04
C HIS A 59 -9.61 -7.16 1.57
N ALA A 60 -8.40 -6.72 1.31
CA ALA A 60 -7.92 -6.41 -0.04
C ALA A 60 -6.67 -7.26 -0.34
N VAL A 61 -6.87 -8.37 -1.00
CA VAL A 61 -5.79 -9.27 -1.42
C VAL A 61 -5.97 -9.57 -2.90
N CYS A 62 -4.88 -9.60 -3.65
CA CYS A 62 -4.90 -10.04 -5.05
C CYS A 62 -3.90 -11.18 -5.26
N SER A 63 -4.25 -12.14 -6.13
CA SER A 63 -3.32 -13.17 -6.57
C SER A 63 -2.44 -12.64 -7.71
N SER A 64 -1.12 -12.87 -7.59
CA SER A 64 -0.14 -12.61 -8.65
C SER A 64 0.20 -13.85 -9.48
N ASP A 65 -0.57 -14.94 -9.39
CA ASP A 65 -0.27 -16.21 -10.07
C ASP A 65 -0.15 -16.05 -11.58
N LYS A 66 -1.02 -15.25 -12.19
CA LYS A 66 -0.94 -14.93 -13.61
C LYS A 66 0.39 -14.24 -13.97
N ALA A 67 0.81 -13.28 -13.15
CA ALA A 67 2.09 -12.60 -13.35
C ALA A 67 3.28 -13.56 -13.17
N ARG A 68 3.22 -14.46 -12.20
CA ARG A 68 4.24 -15.50 -12.01
C ARG A 68 4.35 -16.40 -13.23
N LYS A 69 3.20 -16.88 -13.70
CA LYS A 69 3.11 -17.81 -14.85
C LYS A 69 3.65 -17.19 -16.14
N TYR A 70 3.24 -15.97 -16.47
CA TYR A 70 3.51 -15.39 -17.80
C TYR A 70 4.73 -14.46 -17.81
N LEU A 71 5.03 -13.81 -16.67
CA LEU A 71 6.09 -12.81 -16.56
C LEU A 71 7.29 -13.27 -15.72
N ASN A 72 7.26 -14.49 -15.18
CA ASN A 72 8.25 -14.96 -14.20
C ASN A 72 8.39 -13.99 -13.00
N TYR A 73 7.28 -13.33 -12.62
CA TYR A 73 7.26 -12.37 -11.54
C TYR A 73 7.66 -13.03 -10.22
N LYS A 74 8.49 -12.35 -9.46
CA LYS A 74 8.86 -12.68 -8.07
C LYS A 74 8.99 -11.41 -7.27
N THR A 75 8.59 -11.47 -6.00
CA THR A 75 8.85 -10.40 -5.05
C THR A 75 10.35 -10.37 -4.73
N SER A 76 10.97 -9.21 -4.85
CA SER A 76 12.43 -9.03 -4.60
C SER A 76 12.73 -8.44 -3.23
N VAL A 77 11.75 -7.91 -2.54
CA VAL A 77 11.88 -7.24 -1.24
C VAL A 77 10.75 -7.70 -0.36
N ASN A 78 11.05 -8.26 0.81
CA ASN A 78 10.04 -8.58 1.82
C ASN A 78 9.50 -7.32 2.52
N LEU A 79 8.36 -7.44 3.20
CA LEU A 79 7.70 -6.33 3.84
C LEU A 79 8.57 -5.64 4.91
N SER A 80 9.29 -6.42 5.72
CA SER A 80 10.16 -5.87 6.77
C SER A 80 11.25 -4.97 6.18
N ASP A 81 11.94 -5.44 5.15
CA ASP A 81 12.99 -4.67 4.48
C ASP A 81 12.42 -3.45 3.74
N ALA A 82 11.22 -3.57 3.16
CA ALA A 82 10.53 -2.44 2.54
C ALA A 82 10.24 -1.34 3.56
N ILE A 83 9.75 -1.69 4.75
CA ILE A 83 9.51 -0.75 5.85
C ILE A 83 10.82 -0.08 6.28
N ASP A 84 11.91 -0.82 6.44
CA ASP A 84 13.20 -0.25 6.80
C ASP A 84 13.69 0.79 5.77
N LYS A 85 13.51 0.49 4.49
CA LYS A 85 13.83 1.45 3.41
C LYS A 85 12.98 2.73 3.50
N VAL A 86 11.67 2.59 3.78
CA VAL A 86 10.76 3.74 3.94
C VAL A 86 11.16 4.56 5.16
N ILE A 87 11.42 3.91 6.31
CA ILE A 87 11.86 4.59 7.53
C ILE A 87 13.15 5.38 7.29
N ASN A 88 14.15 4.75 6.66
CA ASN A 88 15.41 5.41 6.34
C ASN A 88 15.23 6.60 5.38
N TYR A 89 14.38 6.44 4.37
CA TYR A 89 14.06 7.54 3.45
C TYR A 89 13.44 8.73 4.18
N ILE A 90 12.45 8.47 5.07
CA ILE A 90 11.80 9.54 5.85
C ILE A 90 12.78 10.19 6.81
N LYS A 91 13.66 9.43 7.46
CA LYS A 91 14.71 9.99 8.34
C LYS A 91 15.67 10.93 7.59
N ILE A 92 16.04 10.58 6.36
CA ILE A 92 16.93 11.41 5.53
C ILE A 92 16.20 12.67 5.01
N LYS A 93 14.98 12.52 4.54
CA LYS A 93 14.20 13.64 3.98
C LYS A 93 13.62 14.57 5.04
N GLY A 94 13.44 14.07 6.25
CA GLY A 94 12.71 14.73 7.32
C GLY A 94 11.19 14.72 7.12
N PRO A 95 10.43 14.96 8.19
CA PRO A 95 8.98 15.09 8.12
C PRO A 95 8.61 16.36 7.35
N LYS A 96 7.63 16.25 6.46
CA LYS A 96 7.03 17.41 5.80
C LYS A 96 5.74 17.77 6.50
N LYS A 97 5.57 19.08 6.77
CA LYS A 97 4.29 19.59 7.26
C LYS A 97 3.23 19.35 6.19
N PHE A 98 2.13 18.73 6.57
CA PHE A 98 0.97 18.59 5.71
C PHE A 98 0.10 19.85 5.83
N GLU A 99 -0.24 20.45 4.69
CA GLU A 99 -1.16 21.59 4.62
C GLU A 99 -2.39 21.19 3.83
N TYR A 100 -3.55 21.35 4.41
CA TYR A 100 -4.84 21.01 3.79
C TYR A 100 -5.28 22.14 2.85
N ASN A 101 -4.74 22.16 1.65
CA ASN A 101 -4.97 23.23 0.65
C ASN A 101 -6.21 23.01 -0.22
N TYR A 102 -6.94 21.89 -0.03
CA TYR A 102 -8.08 21.55 -0.86
C TYR A 102 -9.36 21.48 -0.04
N ASN A 103 -10.43 22.01 -0.60
CA ASN A 103 -11.76 21.78 -0.08
C ASN A 103 -12.30 20.46 -0.64
N LEU A 104 -13.10 19.74 0.15
CA LEU A 104 -13.80 18.57 -0.37
C LEU A 104 -14.82 19.01 -1.42
N GLU A 105 -14.68 18.51 -2.64
CA GLU A 105 -15.63 18.78 -3.73
C GLU A 105 -16.97 18.08 -3.50
N ILE A 106 -16.93 16.92 -2.85
CA ILE A 106 -18.12 16.12 -2.53
C ILE A 106 -18.17 15.89 -1.03
N ASP A 107 -19.17 16.48 -0.38
CA ASP A 107 -19.51 16.23 1.02
C ASP A 107 -20.92 15.65 1.12
N ASN A 108 -21.01 14.36 1.43
CA ASN A 108 -22.25 13.64 1.61
C ASN A 108 -22.14 12.62 2.74
N LYS A 109 -23.19 11.81 2.95
CA LYS A 109 -23.21 10.79 4.01
C LYS A 109 -22.14 9.70 3.90
N LEU A 110 -21.55 9.51 2.74
CA LEU A 110 -20.48 8.52 2.48
C LEU A 110 -19.08 9.12 2.62
N THR A 111 -18.97 10.44 2.79
CA THR A 111 -17.67 11.09 3.01
C THR A 111 -17.19 10.78 4.42
N PRO A 112 -15.96 10.24 4.59
CA PRO A 112 -15.41 9.92 5.91
C PRO A 112 -15.38 11.13 6.85
N LYS A 113 -15.77 10.94 8.11
CA LYS A 113 -15.76 12.02 9.10
C LYS A 113 -14.38 12.65 9.28
N THR A 114 -13.31 11.83 9.26
CA THR A 114 -11.91 12.29 9.35
C THR A 114 -11.53 13.26 8.23
N TRP A 115 -12.09 13.07 7.03
CA TRP A 115 -11.87 13.98 5.90
C TRP A 115 -12.64 15.29 6.08
N LYS A 116 -13.92 15.20 6.53
CA LYS A 116 -14.75 16.38 6.78
C LYS A 116 -14.13 17.27 7.85
N ASN A 117 -13.64 16.66 8.92
CA ASN A 117 -13.10 17.34 10.08
C ASN A 117 -11.62 17.71 9.94
N LYS A 118 -10.98 17.30 8.83
CA LYS A 118 -9.53 17.52 8.57
C LYS A 118 -8.66 17.00 9.73
N GLU A 119 -8.98 15.80 10.22
CA GLU A 119 -8.32 15.14 11.34
C GLU A 119 -7.08 14.35 10.86
N PHE A 120 -5.99 15.07 10.54
CA PHE A 120 -4.70 14.46 10.15
C PHE A 120 -3.55 15.25 10.81
#